data_e97a4fecfd7724a7f260996f73e4f833
#
_entry.id   e97a4fecfd7724a7f260996f73e4f833
#
_cell.length_a   1.000
_cell.length_b   1.000
_cell.length_c   1.000
_cell.angle_alpha   90.00
_cell.angle_beta   90.00
_cell.angle_gamma   90.00
#
_symmetry.space_group_name_H-M   'P 1'
#
loop_
_entity.id
_entity.type
_entity.pdbx_description
1 polymer ?
#
loop_
_entity_poly.entity_id
_entity_poly.type
_entity_poly.pdbx_seq_one_letter_code
_entity_poly.pdbx_strand_id
1 'polypeptide(L)'
;MSTTGASMSDTAARPLDLPAVLKECGLTALVMFALAVGMVAFYTEDVPGGLEIATRFGAVVAVTLLGFFGRLAIVLLREGRPFPVLVVALPFTVLMLVALLSLNFFDAETAETLKNYLPVGDVVVNWIVAIMAGVFTLRAFWALRHTGASAKTVVDREKAMDNFAARVQRASRFIGPLLLGIAVVFPLLAFFPDSPFVPKVDRRLLDIAILVVTYVMLGWGLNIVVGLAGLLDLGYVAFYAVGAYSYALLATHYDLGFWVCLPFAGLMAATAGIILGFPVLRLRGDYLAIVTLGFGEMIRVILLNWYEFTNGPDGISGIPRPTFFGLPFSRSASDGGETFHGFFSLTYSPIDRIIFMYYVILALALITNLFTLRIRKLPIGRAWEALREDEIACRSLGMNPRNTKLTAFSIGAMFGGFAGSFFATRQGFISPESFTFVESAVILAVVVLGGFGSQIGVVLAAIILIGLPEFFRELQQYRMLAFGAAMVLIMIWRPSGLLAHREPTIRLWRERDGGPPEKTQAAEESA
;
A
#
# COMPACT_ATOMS: atom_id res chain seq x y z
N MET A 1 20.87 41.05 -21.95
CA MET A 1 22.16 40.38 -21.79
C MET A 1 22.00 38.94 -22.25
N SER A 2 22.77 38.60 -23.23
CA SER A 2 22.75 37.41 -24.08
C SER A 2 22.99 36.11 -23.26
N THR A 3 22.05 35.18 -23.33
CA THR A 3 22.30 33.79 -22.99
C THR A 3 22.50 33.02 -24.30
N THR A 4 23.73 32.69 -24.52
CA THR A 4 24.28 31.87 -25.60
C THR A 4 23.52 30.54 -25.72
N GLY A 5 22.96 30.35 -26.92
CA GLY A 5 22.42 29.05 -27.34
C GLY A 5 23.53 28.03 -27.45
N ALA A 6 23.55 27.07 -26.56
CA ALA A 6 24.33 25.84 -26.70
C ALA A 6 23.62 24.97 -27.74
N SER A 7 24.21 24.80 -28.90
CA SER A 7 23.78 23.90 -29.97
C SER A 7 23.76 22.45 -29.47
N MET A 8 22.58 21.85 -29.48
CA MET A 8 22.38 20.40 -29.24
C MET A 8 22.75 19.60 -30.50
N SER A 9 24.03 19.59 -30.86
CA SER A 9 24.54 18.77 -31.97
C SER A 9 25.89 18.14 -31.64
N ASP A 10 25.94 17.38 -30.52
CA ASP A 10 27.06 16.44 -30.28
C ASP A 10 26.63 15.36 -29.26
N THR A 11 25.76 14.47 -29.70
CA THR A 11 25.58 13.17 -29.04
C THR A 11 26.53 12.13 -29.66
N ALA A 12 27.79 12.46 -29.84
CA ALA A 12 28.84 11.49 -29.95
C ALA A 12 28.94 10.76 -28.57
N ALA A 13 28.74 9.45 -28.56
CA ALA A 13 28.81 8.64 -27.38
C ALA A 13 30.13 8.93 -26.64
N ARG A 14 30.06 9.56 -25.46
CA ARG A 14 31.24 9.83 -24.63
C ARG A 14 32.02 8.53 -24.44
N PRO A 15 33.38 8.53 -24.53
CA PRO A 15 34.14 7.33 -24.27
C PRO A 15 33.81 6.81 -22.87
N LEU A 16 33.50 5.52 -22.77
CA LEU A 16 33.22 4.86 -21.50
C LEU A 16 34.45 4.95 -20.61
N ASP A 17 34.33 5.56 -19.46
CA ASP A 17 35.35 5.47 -18.43
C ASP A 17 35.27 4.07 -17.77
N LEU A 18 35.79 3.07 -18.46
CA LEU A 18 35.79 1.68 -18.01
C LEU A 18 36.30 1.50 -16.57
N PRO A 19 37.39 2.16 -16.11
CA PRO A 19 37.84 2.08 -14.73
C PRO A 19 36.78 2.58 -13.72
N ALA A 20 36.10 3.68 -14.00
CA ALA A 20 35.06 4.23 -13.11
C ALA A 20 33.84 3.29 -13.03
N VAL A 21 33.40 2.75 -14.17
CA VAL A 21 32.27 1.81 -14.24
C VAL A 21 32.60 0.50 -13.49
N LEU A 22 33.78 -0.06 -13.71
CA LEU A 22 34.21 -1.27 -13.02
C LEU A 22 34.35 -1.07 -11.51
N LYS A 23 34.84 0.09 -11.08
CA LYS A 23 34.91 0.46 -9.67
C LYS A 23 33.53 0.52 -9.02
N GLU A 24 32.56 1.11 -9.70
CA GLU A 24 31.18 1.21 -9.23
C GLU A 24 30.51 -0.16 -9.16
N CYS A 25 30.69 -1.01 -10.17
CA CYS A 25 30.18 -2.37 -10.19
C CYS A 25 30.86 -3.24 -9.12
N GLY A 26 32.17 -3.08 -8.93
CA GLY A 26 32.94 -3.80 -7.91
C GLY A 26 32.51 -3.42 -6.49
N LEU A 27 32.25 -2.12 -6.24
CA LEU A 27 31.74 -1.68 -4.94
C LEU A 27 30.34 -2.25 -4.66
N THR A 28 29.47 -2.28 -5.66
CA THR A 28 28.15 -2.88 -5.54
C THR A 28 28.24 -4.38 -5.26
N ALA A 29 29.12 -5.08 -5.96
CA ALA A 29 29.36 -6.51 -5.74
C ALA A 29 29.88 -6.78 -4.31
N LEU A 30 30.79 -5.94 -3.81
CA LEU A 30 31.34 -6.06 -2.47
C LEU A 30 30.26 -5.87 -1.39
N VAL A 31 29.38 -4.90 -1.56
CA VAL A 31 28.24 -4.68 -0.65
C VAL A 31 27.28 -5.87 -0.71
N MET A 32 26.97 -6.36 -1.92
CA MET A 32 26.09 -7.53 -2.09
C MET A 32 26.71 -8.80 -1.49
N PHE A 33 28.02 -8.99 -1.63
CA PHE A 33 28.75 -10.08 -0.99
C PHE A 33 28.65 -10.02 0.53
N ALA A 34 28.93 -8.86 1.13
CA ALA A 34 28.86 -8.67 2.57
C ALA A 34 27.45 -8.95 3.14
N LEU A 35 26.42 -8.48 2.45
CA LEU A 35 25.02 -8.75 2.83
C LEU A 35 24.65 -10.23 2.63
N ALA A 36 25.08 -10.83 1.51
CA ALA A 36 24.77 -12.22 1.20
C ALA A 36 25.46 -13.20 2.17
N VAL A 37 26.68 -12.91 2.63
CA VAL A 37 27.35 -13.73 3.66
C VAL A 37 26.54 -13.75 4.95
N GLY A 38 26.02 -12.59 5.39
CA GLY A 38 25.21 -12.53 6.62
C GLY A 38 23.82 -13.17 6.51
N MET A 39 23.18 -13.09 5.34
CA MET A 39 21.77 -13.46 5.18
C MET A 39 21.54 -14.78 4.44
N VAL A 40 22.46 -15.20 3.60
CA VAL A 40 22.26 -16.32 2.66
C VAL A 40 23.26 -17.46 2.89
N ALA A 41 24.46 -17.17 3.42
CA ALA A 41 25.54 -18.17 3.54
C ALA A 41 25.20 -19.32 4.49
N PHE A 42 24.39 -19.05 5.50
CA PHE A 42 24.06 -20.02 6.55
C PHE A 42 22.54 -20.28 6.57
N TYR A 43 22.15 -21.54 6.64
CA TYR A 43 20.76 -21.94 6.85
C TYR A 43 20.70 -23.14 7.80
N THR A 44 19.59 -23.31 8.47
CA THR A 44 19.35 -24.43 9.37
C THR A 44 18.61 -25.53 8.61
N GLU A 45 19.10 -26.75 8.72
CA GLU A 45 18.50 -27.95 8.15
C GLU A 45 18.10 -28.91 9.29
N ASP A 46 16.87 -29.44 9.18
CA ASP A 46 16.37 -30.45 10.12
C ASP A 46 16.98 -31.80 9.78
N VAL A 47 17.88 -32.27 10.63
CA VAL A 47 18.51 -33.61 10.52
C VAL A 47 17.98 -34.50 11.64
N PRO A 48 17.84 -35.82 11.41
CA PRO A 48 17.46 -36.75 12.47
C PRO A 48 18.45 -36.67 13.66
N GLY A 49 18.12 -35.88 14.68
CA GLY A 49 18.97 -35.62 15.86
C GLY A 49 19.07 -34.14 16.26
N GLY A 50 18.52 -33.22 15.50
CA GLY A 50 18.50 -31.78 15.80
C GLY A 50 18.69 -30.88 14.58
N LEU A 51 18.83 -29.57 14.84
CA LEU A 51 19.09 -28.56 13.83
C LEU A 51 20.60 -28.50 13.54
N GLU A 52 20.98 -28.69 12.29
CA GLU A 52 22.36 -28.51 11.83
C GLU A 52 22.50 -27.24 10.97
N ILE A 53 23.63 -26.53 11.10
CA ILE A 53 23.90 -25.33 10.30
C ILE A 53 24.62 -25.77 9.03
N ALA A 54 23.94 -25.67 7.90
CA ALA A 54 24.51 -25.93 6.58
C ALA A 54 24.94 -24.62 5.90
N THR A 55 25.86 -24.71 4.93
CA THR A 55 26.40 -23.55 4.23
C THR A 55 26.03 -23.53 2.76
N ARG A 56 25.69 -22.35 2.22
CA ARG A 56 25.32 -22.11 0.81
C ARG A 56 26.23 -21.07 0.13
N PHE A 57 27.51 -21.22 0.16
CA PHE A 57 28.44 -20.26 -0.45
C PHE A 57 28.26 -20.10 -1.97
N GLY A 58 27.77 -21.13 -2.67
CA GLY A 58 27.38 -21.01 -4.07
C GLY A 58 26.30 -19.95 -4.33
N ALA A 59 25.30 -19.87 -3.47
CA ALA A 59 24.25 -18.85 -3.54
C ALA A 59 24.81 -17.45 -3.27
N VAL A 60 25.77 -17.30 -2.35
CA VAL A 60 26.45 -16.02 -2.07
C VAL A 60 27.17 -15.51 -3.31
N VAL A 61 27.93 -16.41 -3.99
CA VAL A 61 28.62 -16.07 -5.23
C VAL A 61 27.61 -15.68 -6.32
N ALA A 62 26.53 -16.42 -6.48
CA ALA A 62 25.50 -16.13 -7.47
C ALA A 62 24.85 -14.76 -7.25
N VAL A 63 24.47 -14.42 -6.01
CA VAL A 63 23.90 -13.12 -5.65
C VAL A 63 24.90 -11.99 -5.89
N THR A 64 26.17 -12.20 -5.58
CA THR A 64 27.24 -11.22 -5.81
C THR A 64 27.42 -10.92 -7.29
N LEU A 65 27.46 -11.97 -8.13
CA LEU A 65 27.57 -11.84 -9.58
C LEU A 65 26.33 -11.14 -10.18
N LEU A 66 25.14 -11.49 -9.71
CA LEU A 66 23.90 -10.80 -10.10
C LEU A 66 23.94 -9.32 -9.76
N GLY A 67 24.45 -8.94 -8.59
CA GLY A 67 24.66 -7.55 -8.20
C GLY A 67 25.62 -6.81 -9.12
N PHE A 68 26.75 -7.45 -9.48
CA PHE A 68 27.74 -6.89 -10.40
C PHE A 68 27.16 -6.66 -11.79
N PHE A 69 26.60 -7.71 -12.41
CA PHE A 69 26.05 -7.63 -13.76
C PHE A 69 24.79 -6.76 -13.84
N GLY A 70 23.94 -6.78 -12.81
CA GLY A 70 22.79 -5.90 -12.71
C GLY A 70 23.20 -4.43 -12.69
N ARG A 71 24.23 -4.06 -11.89
CA ARG A 71 24.76 -2.69 -11.87
C ARG A 71 25.36 -2.30 -13.22
N LEU A 72 26.14 -3.19 -13.81
CA LEU A 72 26.72 -2.98 -15.14
C LEU A 72 25.63 -2.71 -16.20
N ALA A 73 24.56 -3.51 -16.19
CA ALA A 73 23.44 -3.32 -17.10
C ALA A 73 22.76 -1.95 -16.91
N ILE A 74 22.56 -1.51 -15.65
CA ILE A 74 21.98 -0.19 -15.34
C ILE A 74 22.87 0.94 -15.88
N VAL A 75 24.18 0.87 -15.66
CA VAL A 75 25.13 1.88 -16.11
C VAL A 75 25.15 1.95 -17.64
N LEU A 76 25.25 0.82 -18.33
CA LEU A 76 25.26 0.75 -19.79
C LEU A 76 23.96 1.27 -20.42
N LEU A 77 22.81 0.97 -19.79
CA LEU A 77 21.50 1.51 -20.24
C LEU A 77 21.41 3.03 -20.05
N ARG A 78 21.98 3.57 -18.95
CA ARG A 78 22.01 5.03 -18.70
C ARG A 78 22.89 5.77 -19.72
N GLU A 79 23.98 5.13 -20.15
CA GLU A 79 24.89 5.67 -21.16
C GLU A 79 24.40 5.48 -22.61
N GLY A 80 23.20 4.95 -22.79
CA GLY A 80 22.58 4.75 -24.10
C GLY A 80 23.21 3.61 -24.92
N ARG A 81 23.82 2.64 -24.26
CA ARG A 81 24.42 1.45 -24.91
C ARG A 81 23.64 0.16 -24.57
N PRO A 82 22.46 -0.03 -25.13
CA PRO A 82 21.60 -1.17 -24.79
C PRO A 82 22.05 -2.50 -25.39
N PHE A 83 22.82 -2.48 -26.48
CA PHE A 83 23.23 -3.70 -27.20
C PHE A 83 24.05 -4.68 -26.34
N PRO A 84 25.11 -4.26 -25.60
CA PRO A 84 25.85 -5.15 -24.72
C PRO A 84 24.98 -5.76 -23.62
N VAL A 85 24.01 -5.00 -23.10
CA VAL A 85 23.08 -5.49 -22.08
C VAL A 85 22.18 -6.59 -22.63
N LEU A 86 21.68 -6.41 -23.87
CA LEU A 86 20.85 -7.41 -24.53
C LEU A 86 21.61 -8.73 -24.77
N VAL A 87 22.86 -8.64 -25.23
CA VAL A 87 23.70 -9.81 -25.52
C VAL A 87 23.92 -10.67 -24.28
N VAL A 88 24.03 -10.08 -23.09
CA VAL A 88 24.24 -10.81 -21.83
C VAL A 88 22.91 -11.23 -21.17
N ALA A 89 21.96 -10.32 -21.10
CA ALA A 89 20.73 -10.54 -20.36
C ALA A 89 19.75 -11.50 -21.07
N LEU A 90 19.69 -11.49 -22.41
CA LEU A 90 18.75 -12.35 -23.16
C LEU A 90 19.07 -13.85 -23.01
N PRO A 91 20.32 -14.32 -23.25
CA PRO A 91 20.65 -15.73 -23.07
C PRO A 91 20.45 -16.19 -21.62
N PHE A 92 20.81 -15.34 -20.65
CA PHE A 92 20.62 -15.64 -19.23
C PHE A 92 19.13 -15.78 -18.88
N THR A 93 18.28 -14.88 -19.36
CA THR A 93 16.83 -14.93 -19.15
C THR A 93 16.22 -16.20 -19.76
N VAL A 94 16.61 -16.52 -21.01
CA VAL A 94 16.13 -17.71 -21.70
C VAL A 94 16.57 -18.98 -20.98
N LEU A 95 17.83 -19.04 -20.57
CA LEU A 95 18.38 -20.20 -19.84
C LEU A 95 17.64 -20.43 -18.51
N MET A 96 17.46 -19.35 -17.73
CA MET A 96 16.74 -19.43 -16.45
C MET A 96 15.27 -19.82 -16.64
N LEU A 97 14.63 -19.27 -17.67
CA LEU A 97 13.22 -19.58 -17.95
C LEU A 97 13.04 -21.03 -18.42
N VAL A 98 13.94 -21.53 -19.26
CA VAL A 98 13.97 -22.93 -19.69
C VAL A 98 14.22 -23.85 -18.49
N ALA A 99 15.20 -23.53 -17.64
CA ALA A 99 15.50 -24.33 -16.45
C ALA A 99 14.32 -24.38 -15.48
N LEU A 100 13.62 -23.25 -15.25
CA LEU A 100 12.46 -23.20 -14.36
C LEU A 100 11.23 -23.89 -14.94
N LEU A 101 10.98 -23.76 -16.24
CA LEU A 101 9.88 -24.46 -16.90
C LEU A 101 10.11 -25.96 -16.96
N SER A 102 11.37 -26.38 -17.15
CA SER A 102 11.71 -27.81 -17.22
C SER A 102 11.45 -28.54 -15.89
N LEU A 103 11.51 -27.85 -14.74
CA LEU A 103 11.15 -28.42 -13.44
C LEU A 103 9.72 -28.96 -13.37
N ASN A 104 8.80 -28.42 -14.18
CA ASN A 104 7.41 -28.86 -14.23
C ASN A 104 7.16 -30.06 -15.18
N PHE A 105 8.14 -30.41 -16.01
CA PHE A 105 8.02 -31.47 -17.02
C PHE A 105 8.80 -32.74 -16.67
N PHE A 106 9.69 -32.69 -15.67
CA PHE A 106 10.51 -33.83 -15.25
C PHE A 106 9.93 -34.52 -14.01
N ASP A 107 10.23 -35.82 -13.86
CA ASP A 107 9.90 -36.59 -12.68
C ASP A 107 10.56 -36.01 -11.43
N ALA A 108 9.98 -36.29 -10.24
CA ALA A 108 10.39 -35.69 -8.97
C ALA A 108 11.90 -35.83 -8.67
N GLU A 109 12.49 -36.97 -9.04
CA GLU A 109 13.92 -37.26 -8.81
C GLU A 109 14.84 -36.42 -9.71
N THR A 110 14.49 -36.24 -10.97
CA THR A 110 15.23 -35.38 -11.93
C THR A 110 15.00 -33.90 -11.63
N ALA A 111 13.83 -33.51 -11.13
CA ALA A 111 13.56 -32.15 -10.69
C ALA A 111 14.38 -31.78 -9.46
N GLU A 112 14.61 -32.70 -8.53
CA GLU A 112 15.42 -32.47 -7.33
C GLU A 112 16.91 -32.33 -7.66
N THR A 113 17.42 -33.14 -8.57
CA THR A 113 18.78 -32.97 -9.08
C THR A 113 18.95 -31.65 -9.83
N LEU A 114 17.97 -31.22 -10.62
CA LEU A 114 18.02 -29.95 -11.35
C LEU A 114 17.98 -28.73 -10.41
N LYS A 115 17.26 -28.80 -9.29
CA LYS A 115 17.25 -27.75 -8.26
C LYS A 115 18.65 -27.46 -7.70
N ASN A 116 19.50 -28.48 -7.59
CA ASN A 116 20.88 -28.33 -7.11
C ASN A 116 21.77 -27.52 -8.06
N TYR A 117 21.43 -27.42 -9.34
CA TYR A 117 22.12 -26.61 -10.33
C TYR A 117 21.61 -25.17 -10.45
N LEU A 118 20.46 -24.85 -9.82
CA LEU A 118 19.97 -23.49 -9.79
C LEU A 118 20.83 -22.60 -8.89
N PRO A 119 21.02 -21.31 -9.25
CA PRO A 119 21.85 -20.37 -8.50
C PRO A 119 21.47 -20.24 -7.03
N VAL A 120 20.19 -20.40 -6.72
CA VAL A 120 19.63 -20.39 -5.36
C VAL A 120 18.75 -21.62 -5.22
N GLY A 121 18.88 -22.39 -4.15
CA GLY A 121 18.09 -23.62 -3.95
C GLY A 121 16.56 -23.44 -3.87
N ASP A 122 16.08 -22.21 -3.78
CA ASP A 122 14.65 -21.88 -3.73
C ASP A 122 14.14 -21.52 -5.13
N VAL A 123 13.14 -22.27 -5.60
CA VAL A 123 12.51 -22.11 -6.93
C VAL A 123 11.88 -20.72 -7.07
N VAL A 124 11.28 -20.16 -6.00
CA VAL A 124 10.62 -18.84 -6.05
C VAL A 124 11.64 -17.72 -6.24
N VAL A 125 12.78 -17.80 -5.56
CA VAL A 125 13.86 -16.81 -5.72
C VAL A 125 14.40 -16.85 -7.15
N ASN A 126 14.56 -18.05 -7.75
CA ASN A 126 14.98 -18.19 -9.14
C ASN A 126 13.95 -17.61 -10.14
N TRP A 127 12.63 -17.73 -9.87
CA TRP A 127 11.60 -17.03 -10.65
C TRP A 127 11.74 -15.52 -10.58
N ILE A 128 12.02 -14.97 -9.40
CA ILE A 128 12.24 -13.52 -9.23
C ILE A 128 13.47 -13.08 -10.03
N VAL A 129 14.56 -13.83 -9.97
CA VAL A 129 15.78 -13.56 -10.76
C VAL A 129 15.48 -13.60 -12.26
N ALA A 130 14.74 -14.61 -12.73
CA ALA A 130 14.34 -14.74 -14.13
C ALA A 130 13.45 -13.55 -14.60
N ILE A 131 12.50 -13.13 -13.78
CA ILE A 131 11.64 -11.97 -14.06
C ILE A 131 12.47 -10.69 -14.12
N MET A 132 13.37 -10.47 -13.16
CA MET A 132 14.26 -9.30 -13.17
C MET A 132 15.16 -9.27 -14.41
N ALA A 133 15.77 -10.40 -14.78
CA ALA A 133 16.57 -10.51 -15.99
C ALA A 133 15.73 -10.24 -17.25
N GLY A 134 14.49 -10.74 -17.29
CA GLY A 134 13.50 -10.46 -18.34
C GLY A 134 13.16 -8.97 -18.48
N VAL A 135 13.03 -8.27 -17.37
CA VAL A 135 12.84 -6.82 -17.36
C VAL A 135 14.03 -6.08 -17.96
N PHE A 136 15.26 -6.48 -17.64
CA PHE A 136 16.45 -5.87 -18.24
C PHE A 136 16.54 -6.16 -19.75
N THR A 137 16.21 -7.36 -20.20
CA THR A 137 16.16 -7.70 -21.63
C THR A 137 15.11 -6.89 -22.37
N LEU A 138 13.92 -6.78 -21.83
CA LEU A 138 12.83 -5.95 -22.39
C LEU A 138 13.23 -4.47 -22.47
N ARG A 139 13.86 -3.92 -21.44
CA ARG A 139 14.34 -2.53 -21.43
C ARG A 139 15.45 -2.32 -22.45
N ALA A 140 16.40 -3.24 -22.57
CA ALA A 140 17.48 -3.16 -23.54
C ALA A 140 16.95 -3.26 -24.99
N PHE A 141 16.03 -4.20 -25.24
CA PHE A 141 15.37 -4.34 -26.54
C PHE A 141 14.58 -3.08 -26.92
N TRP A 142 13.87 -2.53 -25.96
CA TRP A 142 13.08 -1.32 -26.15
C TRP A 142 13.96 -0.09 -26.37
N ALA A 143 15.07 0.04 -25.64
CA ALA A 143 16.06 1.08 -25.85
C ALA A 143 16.71 0.99 -27.24
N LEU A 144 17.05 -0.23 -27.72
CA LEU A 144 17.56 -0.46 -29.07
C LEU A 144 16.57 -0.02 -30.16
N ARG A 145 15.30 -0.33 -29.99
CA ARG A 145 14.25 0.02 -30.96
C ARG A 145 14.03 1.55 -31.03
N HIS A 146 14.47 2.30 -30.01
CA HIS A 146 14.26 3.74 -29.90
C HIS A 146 15.55 4.58 -30.02
N THR A 147 16.72 3.98 -30.18
CA THR A 147 17.99 4.72 -30.40
C THR A 147 18.05 5.51 -31.71
N GLY A 148 17.06 5.35 -32.60
CA GLY A 148 16.91 6.16 -33.85
C GLY A 148 15.82 7.21 -33.81
N ALA A 149 15.18 7.42 -32.65
CA ALA A 149 14.02 8.31 -32.56
C ALA A 149 14.43 9.76 -32.35
N SER A 150 14.23 10.58 -33.41
CA SER A 150 14.40 12.02 -33.44
C SER A 150 13.62 12.74 -32.31
N ALA A 151 13.99 13.98 -31.98
CA ALA A 151 13.34 14.84 -30.97
C ALA A 151 11.81 14.96 -31.13
N LYS A 152 11.26 14.76 -32.34
CA LYS A 152 9.82 14.66 -32.59
C LYS A 152 9.15 13.51 -31.77
N THR A 153 9.83 12.38 -31.60
CA THR A 153 9.30 11.23 -30.87
C THR A 153 9.25 11.44 -29.36
N VAL A 154 10.06 12.33 -28.78
CA VAL A 154 9.99 12.69 -27.36
C VAL A 154 8.74 13.51 -27.08
N VAL A 155 8.44 14.49 -27.95
CA VAL A 155 7.23 15.33 -27.87
C VAL A 155 5.96 14.50 -28.13
N ASP A 156 5.99 13.57 -29.09
CA ASP A 156 4.87 12.67 -29.39
C ASP A 156 4.66 11.66 -28.25
N ARG A 157 5.71 11.34 -27.52
CA ARG A 157 5.67 10.45 -26.36
C ARG A 157 5.10 11.14 -25.11
N GLU A 158 5.47 12.41 -24.85
CA GLU A 158 4.81 13.24 -23.85
C GLU A 158 3.33 13.37 -24.15
N LYS A 159 2.96 13.69 -25.39
CA LYS A 159 1.57 13.73 -25.83
C LYS A 159 0.86 12.37 -25.73
N ALA A 160 1.54 11.26 -26.03
CA ALA A 160 0.97 9.93 -25.89
C ALA A 160 0.79 9.54 -24.41
N MET A 161 1.73 9.92 -23.53
CA MET A 161 1.59 9.75 -22.09
C MET A 161 0.49 10.64 -21.51
N ASP A 162 0.37 11.88 -21.95
CA ASP A 162 -0.72 12.79 -21.57
C ASP A 162 -2.08 12.28 -22.07
N ASN A 163 -2.14 11.75 -23.28
CA ASN A 163 -3.33 11.12 -23.84
C ASN A 163 -3.69 9.81 -23.10
N PHE A 164 -2.69 9.02 -22.69
CA PHE A 164 -2.91 7.83 -21.86
C PHE A 164 -3.37 8.23 -20.46
N ALA A 165 -2.74 9.23 -19.84
CA ALA A 165 -3.17 9.77 -18.56
C ALA A 165 -4.61 10.31 -18.64
N ALA A 166 -4.96 11.03 -19.70
CA ALA A 166 -6.32 11.54 -19.94
C ALA A 166 -7.34 10.41 -20.20
N ARG A 167 -6.93 9.29 -20.83
CA ARG A 167 -7.80 8.11 -20.99
C ARG A 167 -8.01 7.38 -19.66
N VAL A 168 -6.94 7.20 -18.88
CA VAL A 168 -7.00 6.61 -17.53
C VAL A 168 -7.86 7.49 -16.62
N GLN A 169 -7.76 8.81 -16.73
CA GLN A 169 -8.59 9.75 -15.97
C GLN A 169 -10.06 9.68 -16.37
N ARG A 170 -10.38 9.56 -17.66
CA ARG A 170 -11.75 9.34 -18.10
C ARG A 170 -12.27 7.98 -17.61
N ALA A 171 -11.44 6.94 -17.68
CA ALA A 171 -11.77 5.63 -17.16
C ALA A 171 -11.94 5.64 -15.62
N SER A 172 -11.11 6.37 -14.87
CA SER A 172 -11.20 6.48 -13.41
C SER A 172 -12.54 7.05 -12.94
N ARG A 173 -13.16 7.91 -13.75
CA ARG A 173 -14.51 8.43 -13.47
C ARG A 173 -15.58 7.33 -13.47
N PHE A 174 -15.37 6.25 -14.23
CA PHE A 174 -16.27 5.09 -14.26
C PHE A 174 -15.81 3.97 -13.32
N ILE A 175 -14.51 3.86 -13.05
CA ILE A 175 -13.93 2.84 -12.16
C ILE A 175 -14.43 3.01 -10.73
N GLY A 176 -14.54 4.24 -10.22
CA GLY A 176 -15.04 4.49 -8.87
C GLY A 176 -16.46 3.96 -8.63
N PRO A 177 -17.47 4.40 -9.43
CA PRO A 177 -18.83 3.87 -9.33
C PRO A 177 -18.92 2.36 -9.60
N LEU A 178 -18.11 1.83 -10.51
CA LEU A 178 -18.05 0.38 -10.80
C LEU A 178 -17.55 -0.41 -9.59
N LEU A 179 -16.43 0.00 -8.98
CA LEU A 179 -15.90 -0.63 -7.77
C LEU A 179 -16.88 -0.56 -6.61
N LEU A 180 -17.57 0.58 -6.46
CA LEU A 180 -18.63 0.74 -5.47
C LEU A 180 -19.78 -0.23 -5.74
N GLY A 181 -20.25 -0.31 -6.99
CA GLY A 181 -21.31 -1.25 -7.39
C GLY A 181 -20.92 -2.70 -7.10
N ILE A 182 -19.69 -3.10 -7.45
CA ILE A 182 -19.16 -4.42 -7.13
C ILE A 182 -19.11 -4.63 -5.61
N ALA A 183 -18.59 -3.68 -4.84
CA ALA A 183 -18.50 -3.79 -3.38
C ALA A 183 -19.88 -3.94 -2.71
N VAL A 184 -20.91 -3.25 -3.20
CA VAL A 184 -22.28 -3.36 -2.67
C VAL A 184 -22.94 -4.68 -3.06
N VAL A 185 -22.75 -5.13 -4.31
CA VAL A 185 -23.40 -6.34 -4.83
C VAL A 185 -22.69 -7.62 -4.35
N PHE A 186 -21.38 -7.57 -4.13
CA PHE A 186 -20.57 -8.74 -3.80
C PHE A 186 -21.13 -9.61 -2.65
N PRO A 187 -21.54 -9.09 -1.48
CA PRO A 187 -22.08 -9.94 -0.42
C PRO A 187 -23.45 -10.54 -0.77
N LEU A 188 -24.24 -9.85 -1.62
CA LEU A 188 -25.56 -10.35 -2.03
C LEU A 188 -25.44 -11.61 -2.89
N LEU A 189 -24.31 -11.82 -3.56
CA LEU A 189 -24.04 -13.03 -4.33
C LEU A 189 -23.99 -14.28 -3.44
N ALA A 190 -23.73 -14.13 -2.14
CA ALA A 190 -23.77 -15.24 -1.17
C ALA A 190 -25.18 -15.82 -1.00
N PHE A 191 -26.24 -15.07 -1.33
CA PHE A 191 -27.63 -15.56 -1.29
C PHE A 191 -28.03 -16.39 -2.52
N PHE A 192 -27.17 -16.46 -3.56
CA PHE A 192 -27.44 -17.21 -4.79
C PHE A 192 -26.40 -18.32 -5.03
N PRO A 193 -26.28 -19.32 -4.12
CA PRO A 193 -25.19 -20.32 -4.17
C PRO A 193 -25.28 -21.27 -5.37
N ASP A 194 -26.47 -21.46 -5.94
CA ASP A 194 -26.72 -22.46 -7.01
C ASP A 194 -26.79 -21.86 -8.42
N SER A 195 -26.45 -20.59 -8.58
CA SER A 195 -26.44 -19.96 -9.90
C SER A 195 -25.19 -20.35 -10.68
N PRO A 196 -25.30 -20.92 -11.92
CA PRO A 196 -24.16 -21.32 -12.71
C PRO A 196 -23.31 -20.13 -13.22
N PHE A 197 -23.84 -18.92 -13.15
CA PHE A 197 -23.18 -17.68 -13.62
C PHE A 197 -22.56 -16.86 -12.50
N VAL A 198 -22.80 -17.23 -11.22
CA VAL A 198 -22.35 -16.47 -10.06
C VAL A 198 -21.25 -17.28 -9.35
N PRO A 199 -20.05 -16.71 -9.12
CA PRO A 199 -19.04 -17.40 -8.33
C PRO A 199 -19.57 -17.63 -6.92
N LYS A 200 -19.39 -18.84 -6.37
CA LYS A 200 -19.77 -19.16 -5.00
C LYS A 200 -19.00 -18.25 -4.04
N VAL A 201 -19.74 -17.40 -3.35
CA VAL A 201 -19.15 -16.52 -2.33
C VAL A 201 -19.16 -17.27 -1.00
N ASP A 202 -18.03 -17.89 -0.70
CA ASP A 202 -17.82 -18.59 0.56
C ASP A 202 -17.52 -17.61 1.71
N ARG A 203 -17.68 -18.08 2.95
CA ARG A 203 -17.30 -17.34 4.16
C ARG A 203 -15.87 -16.76 4.06
N ARG A 204 -14.92 -17.50 3.48
CA ARG A 204 -13.54 -17.07 3.30
C ARG A 204 -13.44 -15.81 2.42
N LEU A 205 -14.16 -15.77 1.31
CA LEU A 205 -14.16 -14.60 0.41
C LEU A 205 -14.73 -13.37 1.09
N LEU A 206 -15.78 -13.53 1.90
CA LEU A 206 -16.33 -12.43 2.70
C LEU A 206 -15.33 -11.93 3.75
N ASP A 207 -14.62 -12.84 4.43
CA ASP A 207 -13.59 -12.47 5.40
C ASP A 207 -12.42 -11.71 4.76
N ILE A 208 -11.98 -12.13 3.56
CA ILE A 208 -10.97 -11.41 2.76
C ILE A 208 -11.49 -10.03 2.35
N ALA A 209 -12.73 -9.94 1.90
CA ALA A 209 -13.32 -8.68 1.49
C ALA A 209 -13.45 -7.68 2.66
N ILE A 210 -13.84 -8.14 3.86
CA ILE A 210 -13.85 -7.33 5.08
C ILE A 210 -12.45 -6.82 5.40
N LEU A 211 -11.44 -7.69 5.29
CA LEU A 211 -10.04 -7.31 5.53
C LEU A 211 -9.61 -6.22 4.55
N VAL A 212 -9.83 -6.42 3.26
CA VAL A 212 -9.49 -5.44 2.21
C VAL A 212 -10.16 -4.09 2.47
N VAL A 213 -11.48 -4.07 2.77
CA VAL A 213 -12.20 -2.82 3.04
C VAL A 213 -11.70 -2.14 4.31
N THR A 214 -11.28 -2.90 5.34
CA THR A 214 -10.66 -2.35 6.54
C THR A 214 -9.35 -1.63 6.21
N TYR A 215 -8.48 -2.23 5.40
CA TYR A 215 -7.25 -1.57 4.95
C TYR A 215 -7.50 -0.42 3.98
N VAL A 216 -8.56 -0.46 3.18
CA VAL A 216 -9.00 0.69 2.38
C VAL A 216 -9.36 1.86 3.30
N MET A 217 -10.11 1.63 4.35
CA MET A 217 -10.49 2.66 5.32
C MET A 217 -9.28 3.23 6.04
N LEU A 218 -8.36 2.37 6.53
CA LEU A 218 -7.09 2.77 7.14
C LEU A 218 -6.23 3.57 6.15
N GLY A 219 -6.12 3.09 4.91
CA GLY A 219 -5.40 3.77 3.85
C GLY A 219 -5.99 5.14 3.52
N TRP A 220 -7.30 5.29 3.48
CA TRP A 220 -7.95 6.60 3.27
C TRP A 220 -7.72 7.54 4.45
N GLY A 221 -7.73 7.05 5.70
CA GLY A 221 -7.39 7.83 6.88
C GLY A 221 -5.94 8.33 6.85
N LEU A 222 -4.99 7.44 6.58
CA LEU A 222 -3.57 7.80 6.44
C LEU A 222 -3.35 8.72 5.23
N ASN A 223 -4.09 8.54 4.14
CA ASN A 223 -3.99 9.37 2.94
C ASN A 223 -4.39 10.83 3.18
N ILE A 224 -5.16 11.14 4.22
CA ILE A 224 -5.39 12.53 4.66
C ILE A 224 -4.09 13.14 5.17
N VAL A 225 -3.35 12.42 6.00
CA VAL A 225 -2.10 12.88 6.62
C VAL A 225 -0.96 12.93 5.60
N VAL A 226 -0.69 11.81 4.94
CA VAL A 226 0.44 11.67 4.00
C VAL A 226 0.08 12.24 2.64
N GLY A 227 -1.10 11.94 2.14
CA GLY A 227 -1.54 12.30 0.80
C GLY A 227 -1.92 13.76 0.63
N LEU A 228 -2.70 14.33 1.55
CA LEU A 228 -3.17 15.71 1.45
C LEU A 228 -2.26 16.71 2.18
N ALA A 229 -1.85 16.41 3.40
CA ALA A 229 -1.01 17.33 4.19
C ALA A 229 0.50 17.12 3.99
N GLY A 230 0.94 16.04 3.35
CA GLY A 230 2.34 15.76 3.06
C GLY A 230 3.18 15.40 4.29
N LEU A 231 2.54 14.87 5.34
CA LEU A 231 3.19 14.51 6.60
C LEU A 231 3.42 12.99 6.62
N LEU A 232 4.68 12.56 6.54
CA LEU A 232 5.01 11.15 6.59
C LEU A 232 4.81 10.62 8.02
N ASP A 233 3.86 9.71 8.19
CA ASP A 233 3.51 9.08 9.46
C ASP A 233 3.73 7.57 9.39
N LEU A 234 4.68 7.08 10.20
CA LEU A 234 4.99 5.65 10.38
C LEU A 234 4.39 5.07 11.67
N GLY A 235 3.77 5.89 12.49
CA GLY A 235 3.12 5.50 13.74
C GLY A 235 1.60 5.37 13.65
N TYR A 236 1.03 5.33 12.47
CA TYR A 236 -0.42 5.36 12.26
C TYR A 236 -1.18 4.23 12.97
N VAL A 237 -0.53 3.07 13.15
CA VAL A 237 -1.08 1.92 13.89
C VAL A 237 -1.38 2.26 15.36
N ALA A 238 -0.72 3.26 15.94
CA ALA A 238 -1.02 3.72 17.29
C ALA A 238 -2.46 4.22 17.43
N PHE A 239 -2.96 4.98 16.45
CA PHE A 239 -4.34 5.50 16.46
C PHE A 239 -5.35 4.38 16.22
N TYR A 240 -4.97 3.40 15.42
CA TYR A 240 -5.72 2.17 15.23
C TYR A 240 -5.83 1.39 16.55
N ALA A 241 -4.72 1.26 17.29
CA ALA A 241 -4.68 0.62 18.61
C ALA A 241 -5.51 1.39 19.65
N VAL A 242 -5.34 2.71 19.75
CA VAL A 242 -6.10 3.55 20.68
C VAL A 242 -7.60 3.42 20.44
N GLY A 243 -8.03 3.41 19.17
CA GLY A 243 -9.43 3.20 18.84
C GLY A 243 -9.96 1.83 19.23
N ALA A 244 -9.18 0.76 18.94
CA ALA A 244 -9.52 -0.61 19.29
C ALA A 244 -9.65 -0.83 20.81
N TYR A 245 -8.65 -0.35 21.56
CA TYR A 245 -8.66 -0.45 23.02
C TYR A 245 -9.72 0.44 23.67
N SER A 246 -9.94 1.65 23.18
CA SER A 246 -11.03 2.51 23.67
C SER A 246 -12.39 1.85 23.49
N TYR A 247 -12.63 1.26 22.33
CA TYR A 247 -13.84 0.48 22.08
C TYR A 247 -13.95 -0.71 23.02
N ALA A 248 -12.91 -1.54 23.10
CA ALA A 248 -12.92 -2.75 23.90
C ALA A 248 -13.18 -2.45 25.38
N LEU A 249 -12.50 -1.46 25.94
CA LEU A 249 -12.67 -1.06 27.34
C LEU A 249 -14.09 -0.53 27.64
N LEU A 250 -14.61 0.34 26.79
CA LEU A 250 -15.97 0.87 26.97
C LEU A 250 -17.02 -0.21 26.84
N ALA A 251 -16.85 -1.11 25.89
CA ALA A 251 -17.82 -2.17 25.63
C ALA A 251 -17.79 -3.27 26.69
N THR A 252 -16.59 -3.62 27.24
CA THR A 252 -16.47 -4.69 28.25
C THR A 252 -16.72 -4.23 29.68
N HIS A 253 -16.37 -2.97 30.05
CA HIS A 253 -16.53 -2.48 31.42
C HIS A 253 -17.87 -1.78 31.66
N TYR A 254 -18.44 -1.14 30.63
CA TYR A 254 -19.68 -0.35 30.75
C TYR A 254 -20.83 -0.92 29.93
N ASP A 255 -20.67 -2.10 29.29
CA ASP A 255 -21.68 -2.75 28.45
C ASP A 255 -22.28 -1.83 27.37
N LEU A 256 -21.51 -0.86 26.91
CA LEU A 256 -21.97 0.10 25.90
C LEU A 256 -22.01 -0.54 24.52
N GLY A 257 -23.09 -0.35 23.80
CA GLY A 257 -23.28 -0.89 22.46
C GLY A 257 -22.33 -0.28 21.43
N PHE A 258 -22.08 -1.02 20.34
CA PHE A 258 -21.16 -0.65 19.26
C PHE A 258 -21.37 0.78 18.74
N TRP A 259 -22.61 1.16 18.49
CA TRP A 259 -22.96 2.46 17.89
C TRP A 259 -22.63 3.66 18.79
N VAL A 260 -22.63 3.47 20.11
CA VAL A 260 -22.25 4.51 21.08
C VAL A 260 -20.73 4.56 21.23
N CYS A 261 -20.07 3.38 21.32
CA CYS A 261 -18.62 3.31 21.50
C CYS A 261 -17.83 3.78 20.28
N LEU A 262 -18.35 3.58 19.07
CA LEU A 262 -17.68 3.97 17.83
C LEU A 262 -17.27 5.45 17.78
N PRO A 263 -18.16 6.44 18.00
CA PRO A 263 -17.81 7.86 18.03
C PRO A 263 -16.77 8.17 19.12
N PHE A 264 -16.91 7.57 20.29
CA PHE A 264 -15.95 7.77 21.40
C PHE A 264 -14.57 7.27 21.05
N ALA A 265 -14.45 6.09 20.45
CA ALA A 265 -13.16 5.54 20.03
C ALA A 265 -12.47 6.41 18.96
N GLY A 266 -13.25 6.94 18.01
CA GLY A 266 -12.74 7.92 17.05
C GLY A 266 -12.27 9.22 17.71
N LEU A 267 -13.03 9.73 18.69
CA LEU A 267 -12.65 10.91 19.45
C LEU A 267 -11.38 10.70 20.29
N MET A 268 -11.26 9.53 20.94
CA MET A 268 -10.06 9.18 21.70
C MET A 268 -8.84 9.07 20.80
N ALA A 269 -8.96 8.46 19.63
CA ALA A 269 -7.89 8.41 18.64
C ALA A 269 -7.53 9.82 18.13
N ALA A 270 -8.53 10.68 17.88
CA ALA A 270 -8.31 12.07 17.48
C ALA A 270 -7.57 12.88 18.56
N THR A 271 -7.94 12.70 19.83
CA THR A 271 -7.25 13.36 20.96
C THR A 271 -5.82 12.84 21.11
N ALA A 272 -5.60 11.52 20.97
CA ALA A 272 -4.25 10.96 20.92
C ALA A 272 -3.44 11.57 19.76
N GLY A 273 -4.06 11.74 18.58
CA GLY A 273 -3.45 12.41 17.44
C GLY A 273 -3.07 13.86 17.73
N ILE A 274 -3.87 14.60 18.50
CA ILE A 274 -3.54 15.96 18.93
C ILE A 274 -2.37 15.95 19.93
N ILE A 275 -2.44 15.10 20.95
CA ILE A 275 -1.42 15.01 22.00
C ILE A 275 -0.05 14.64 21.40
N LEU A 276 -0.02 13.62 20.57
CA LEU A 276 1.20 13.16 19.91
C LEU A 276 1.66 14.12 18.81
N GLY A 277 0.73 14.66 18.04
CA GLY A 277 1.03 15.59 16.95
C GLY A 277 1.63 16.91 17.43
N PHE A 278 1.24 17.40 18.60
CA PHE A 278 1.69 18.69 19.12
C PHE A 278 3.23 18.83 19.22
N PRO A 279 3.98 17.91 19.82
CA PRO A 279 5.45 17.95 19.80
C PRO A 279 6.06 17.57 18.46
N VAL A 280 5.49 16.57 17.78
CA VAL A 280 6.05 15.92 16.60
C VAL A 280 5.99 16.82 15.36
N LEU A 281 4.93 17.59 15.19
CA LEU A 281 4.71 18.44 14.00
C LEU A 281 5.64 19.66 13.91
N ARG A 282 6.54 19.84 14.88
CA ARG A 282 7.66 20.79 14.77
C ARG A 282 8.80 20.26 13.90
N LEU A 283 8.86 18.93 13.74
CA LEU A 283 9.86 18.25 12.92
C LEU A 283 9.44 18.24 11.43
N ARG A 284 10.40 17.99 10.55
CA ARG A 284 10.20 18.00 9.10
C ARG A 284 10.81 16.77 8.45
N GLY A 285 10.20 16.36 7.34
CA GLY A 285 10.72 15.26 6.52
C GLY A 285 10.87 13.94 7.30
N ASP A 286 12.00 13.29 7.14
CA ASP A 286 12.27 11.96 7.69
C ASP A 286 12.31 11.93 9.22
N TYR A 287 12.71 13.03 9.88
CA TYR A 287 12.68 13.14 11.33
C TYR A 287 11.26 13.03 11.90
N LEU A 288 10.27 13.55 11.19
CA LEU A 288 8.87 13.38 11.54
C LEU A 288 8.49 11.91 11.54
N ALA A 289 8.86 11.18 10.48
CA ALA A 289 8.56 9.76 10.31
C ALA A 289 9.20 8.88 11.41
N ILE A 290 10.47 9.15 11.75
CA ILE A 290 11.18 8.41 12.81
C ILE A 290 10.51 8.62 14.16
N VAL A 291 10.11 9.84 14.46
CA VAL A 291 9.50 10.16 15.76
C VAL A 291 8.07 9.61 15.84
N THR A 292 7.28 9.66 14.76
CA THR A 292 5.95 9.01 14.74
C THR A 292 6.05 7.49 14.91
N LEU A 293 7.05 6.85 14.32
CA LEU A 293 7.36 5.44 14.57
C LEU A 293 7.64 5.18 16.05
N GLY A 294 8.52 5.99 16.64
CA GLY A 294 8.83 5.87 18.06
C GLY A 294 7.59 6.02 18.96
N PHE A 295 6.67 6.93 18.61
CA PHE A 295 5.40 7.06 19.32
C PHE A 295 4.48 5.86 19.10
N GLY A 296 4.47 5.28 17.90
CA GLY A 296 3.74 4.03 17.63
C GLY A 296 4.17 2.91 18.56
N GLU A 297 5.48 2.69 18.64
CA GLU A 297 6.06 1.69 19.54
C GLU A 297 5.86 2.05 21.03
N MET A 298 5.93 3.33 21.40
CA MET A 298 5.66 3.77 22.76
C MET A 298 4.23 3.41 23.19
N ILE A 299 3.22 3.65 22.37
CA ILE A 299 1.83 3.25 22.66
C ILE A 299 1.75 1.73 22.81
N ARG A 300 2.36 0.96 21.91
CA ARG A 300 2.40 -0.50 22.02
C ARG A 300 3.03 -0.96 23.34
N VAL A 301 4.15 -0.36 23.73
CA VAL A 301 4.83 -0.68 25.01
C VAL A 301 3.97 -0.30 26.21
N ILE A 302 3.25 0.83 26.17
CA ILE A 302 2.29 1.20 27.21
C ILE A 302 1.18 0.14 27.33
N LEU A 303 0.60 -0.26 26.19
CA LEU A 303 -0.45 -1.30 26.18
C LEU A 303 0.05 -2.65 26.71
N LEU A 304 1.31 -3.02 26.47
CA LEU A 304 1.92 -4.24 26.99
C LEU A 304 2.16 -4.21 28.50
N ASN A 305 2.53 -3.05 29.05
CA ASN A 305 2.96 -2.94 30.43
C ASN A 305 1.87 -2.47 31.38
N TRP A 306 0.78 -1.88 30.90
CA TRP A 306 -0.31 -1.40 31.75
C TRP A 306 -1.32 -2.51 32.03
N TYR A 307 -0.87 -3.50 32.78
CA TYR A 307 -1.61 -4.74 33.01
C TYR A 307 -3.00 -4.52 33.64
N GLU A 308 -3.09 -3.63 34.62
CA GLU A 308 -4.36 -3.33 35.33
C GLU A 308 -5.46 -2.77 34.41
N PHE A 309 -5.08 -2.07 33.34
CA PHE A 309 -6.02 -1.39 32.45
C PHE A 309 -6.24 -2.12 31.13
N THR A 310 -5.18 -2.60 30.50
CA THR A 310 -5.21 -3.21 29.17
C THR A 310 -5.11 -4.74 29.19
N ASN A 311 -4.92 -5.32 30.37
CA ASN A 311 -4.60 -6.74 30.57
C ASN A 311 -3.26 -7.15 29.91
N GLY A 312 -2.42 -6.19 29.56
CA GLY A 312 -1.06 -6.39 29.03
C GLY A 312 -1.00 -7.34 27.82
N PRO A 313 -0.05 -8.29 27.82
CA PRO A 313 0.12 -9.25 26.72
C PRO A 313 -1.10 -10.18 26.53
N ASP A 314 -1.85 -10.48 27.60
CA ASP A 314 -3.01 -11.37 27.55
C ASP A 314 -4.17 -10.76 26.76
N GLY A 315 -4.18 -9.45 26.60
CA GLY A 315 -5.16 -8.73 25.80
C GLY A 315 -6.57 -8.71 26.40
N ILE A 316 -7.52 -8.17 25.68
CA ILE A 316 -8.93 -8.08 26.07
C ILE A 316 -9.73 -9.05 25.22
N SER A 317 -10.42 -9.97 25.87
CA SER A 317 -11.32 -10.95 25.26
C SER A 317 -12.78 -10.65 25.58
N GLY A 318 -13.70 -11.34 24.90
CA GLY A 318 -15.13 -11.18 25.16
C GLY A 318 -15.72 -9.86 24.65
N ILE A 319 -15.06 -9.20 23.71
CA ILE A 319 -15.52 -7.94 23.11
C ILE A 319 -16.85 -8.18 22.39
N PRO A 320 -17.93 -7.42 22.74
CA PRO A 320 -19.24 -7.61 22.15
C PRO A 320 -19.23 -7.27 20.65
N ARG A 321 -19.98 -8.08 19.90
CA ARG A 321 -20.14 -7.89 18.46
C ARG A 321 -21.22 -6.87 18.16
N PRO A 322 -21.18 -6.19 16.99
CA PRO A 322 -22.18 -5.22 16.65
C PRO A 322 -23.53 -5.88 16.47
N THR A 323 -24.56 -5.28 17.08
CA THR A 323 -25.96 -5.67 16.94
C THR A 323 -26.65 -4.75 15.95
N PHE A 324 -27.68 -5.22 15.27
CA PHE A 324 -28.53 -4.36 14.46
C PHE A 324 -29.52 -3.62 15.37
N PHE A 325 -29.16 -2.42 15.83
CA PHE A 325 -29.95 -1.59 16.74
C PHE A 325 -30.51 -2.34 17.97
N GLY A 326 -29.68 -3.19 18.59
CA GLY A 326 -30.06 -3.99 19.77
C GLY A 326 -30.43 -5.44 19.45
N LEU A 327 -30.68 -5.81 18.20
CA LEU A 327 -31.00 -7.18 17.78
C LEU A 327 -29.69 -7.96 17.49
N PRO A 328 -29.37 -9.00 18.27
CA PRO A 328 -28.15 -9.79 18.06
C PRO A 328 -28.32 -10.79 16.89
N PHE A 329 -27.23 -11.01 16.14
CA PHE A 329 -27.14 -12.07 15.11
C PHE A 329 -26.75 -13.41 15.74
N SER A 330 -27.49 -13.87 16.74
CA SER A 330 -27.32 -15.15 17.41
C SER A 330 -28.52 -16.06 17.17
N ARG A 331 -28.36 -17.35 17.45
CA ARG A 331 -29.46 -18.32 17.34
C ARG A 331 -30.51 -18.14 18.44
N SER A 332 -30.07 -17.69 19.61
CA SER A 332 -30.92 -17.35 20.75
C SER A 332 -30.42 -16.07 21.40
N ALA A 333 -31.31 -15.24 21.88
CA ALA A 333 -30.95 -14.08 22.68
C ALA A 333 -30.64 -14.49 24.12
N SER A 334 -29.60 -13.91 24.73
CA SER A 334 -29.18 -14.23 26.10
C SER A 334 -30.20 -13.80 27.17
N ASP A 335 -31.03 -12.77 26.88
CA ASP A 335 -31.92 -12.14 27.87
C ASP A 335 -33.42 -12.28 27.54
N GLY A 336 -33.79 -13.33 26.80
CA GLY A 336 -35.19 -13.53 26.40
C GLY A 336 -35.70 -12.48 25.38
N GLY A 337 -34.82 -11.63 24.83
CA GLY A 337 -35.10 -10.69 23.78
C GLY A 337 -35.26 -11.35 22.41
N GLU A 338 -35.70 -10.59 21.42
CA GLU A 338 -35.79 -11.06 20.05
C GLU A 338 -34.42 -11.01 19.35
N THR A 339 -34.13 -12.04 18.54
CA THR A 339 -32.96 -12.04 17.67
C THR A 339 -33.30 -11.37 16.34
N PHE A 340 -32.28 -10.92 15.56
CA PHE A 340 -32.49 -10.37 14.22
C PHE A 340 -33.33 -11.30 13.34
N HIS A 341 -32.98 -12.60 13.33
CA HIS A 341 -33.70 -13.60 12.53
C HIS A 341 -35.12 -13.85 13.03
N GLY A 342 -35.35 -13.80 14.35
CA GLY A 342 -36.70 -13.91 14.94
C GLY A 342 -37.59 -12.74 14.56
N PHE A 343 -37.08 -11.51 14.66
CA PHE A 343 -37.84 -10.29 14.33
C PHE A 343 -38.27 -10.22 12.86
N PHE A 344 -37.38 -10.61 11.94
CA PHE A 344 -37.65 -10.62 10.50
C PHE A 344 -38.20 -11.93 9.96
N SER A 345 -38.48 -12.92 10.83
CA SER A 345 -38.95 -14.27 10.46
C SER A 345 -38.04 -14.97 9.40
N LEU A 346 -36.73 -14.76 9.48
CA LEU A 346 -35.74 -15.34 8.60
C LEU A 346 -35.15 -16.63 9.19
N THR A 347 -34.73 -17.56 8.35
CA THR A 347 -33.96 -18.73 8.78
C THR A 347 -32.57 -18.31 9.22
N TYR A 348 -32.14 -18.78 10.40
CA TYR A 348 -30.82 -18.44 10.93
C TYR A 348 -29.69 -18.96 10.02
N SER A 349 -28.83 -18.06 9.58
CA SER A 349 -27.57 -18.40 8.89
C SER A 349 -26.38 -17.69 9.54
N PRO A 350 -25.28 -18.41 9.86
CA PRO A 350 -24.06 -17.79 10.39
C PRO A 350 -23.42 -16.78 9.43
N ILE A 351 -23.69 -16.88 8.12
CA ILE A 351 -23.16 -16.00 7.08
C ILE A 351 -23.76 -14.61 7.18
N ASP A 352 -25.03 -14.48 7.60
CA ASP A 352 -25.74 -13.18 7.68
C ASP A 352 -25.03 -12.20 8.61
N ARG A 353 -24.44 -12.69 9.68
CA ARG A 353 -23.62 -11.88 10.59
C ARG A 353 -22.36 -11.35 9.90
N ILE A 354 -21.71 -12.15 9.06
CA ILE A 354 -20.49 -11.74 8.33
C ILE A 354 -20.86 -10.71 7.27
N ILE A 355 -21.98 -10.92 6.58
CA ILE A 355 -22.55 -9.96 5.60
C ILE A 355 -22.87 -8.63 6.29
N PHE A 356 -23.49 -8.67 7.48
CA PHE A 356 -23.76 -7.46 8.25
C PHE A 356 -22.47 -6.72 8.61
N MET A 357 -21.45 -7.42 9.12
CA MET A 357 -20.15 -6.82 9.42
C MET A 357 -19.49 -6.23 8.17
N TYR A 358 -19.60 -6.89 7.02
CA TYR A 358 -19.11 -6.34 5.77
C TYR A 358 -19.79 -5.02 5.41
N TYR A 359 -21.10 -4.92 5.52
CA TYR A 359 -21.81 -3.66 5.24
C TYR A 359 -21.49 -2.58 6.25
N VAL A 360 -21.25 -2.92 7.52
CA VAL A 360 -20.81 -1.95 8.53
C VAL A 360 -19.46 -1.34 8.15
N ILE A 361 -18.45 -2.16 7.84
CA ILE A 361 -17.15 -1.62 7.45
C ILE A 361 -17.20 -0.89 6.10
N LEU A 362 -18.00 -1.35 5.15
CA LEU A 362 -18.21 -0.68 3.88
C LEU A 362 -18.83 0.70 4.10
N ALA A 363 -19.85 0.81 4.96
CA ALA A 363 -20.48 2.09 5.30
C ALA A 363 -19.49 3.05 5.96
N LEU A 364 -18.66 2.56 6.92
CA LEU A 364 -17.63 3.37 7.58
C LEU A 364 -16.57 3.85 6.56
N ALA A 365 -16.12 2.96 5.68
CA ALA A 365 -15.18 3.31 4.61
C ALA A 365 -15.78 4.35 3.65
N LEU A 366 -17.04 4.21 3.26
CA LEU A 366 -17.73 5.19 2.41
C LEU A 366 -17.90 6.54 3.09
N ILE A 367 -18.23 6.56 4.39
CA ILE A 367 -18.29 7.79 5.19
C ILE A 367 -16.92 8.47 5.19
N THR A 368 -15.83 7.72 5.41
CA THR A 368 -14.45 8.23 5.36
C THR A 368 -14.14 8.83 4.00
N ASN A 369 -14.52 8.15 2.92
CA ASN A 369 -14.33 8.64 1.55
C ASN A 369 -15.12 9.93 1.28
N LEU A 370 -16.42 9.93 1.61
CA LEU A 370 -17.27 11.10 1.43
C LEU A 370 -16.75 12.30 2.23
N PHE A 371 -16.32 12.06 3.46
CA PHE A 371 -15.71 13.09 4.30
C PHE A 371 -14.45 13.66 3.65
N THR A 372 -13.55 12.78 3.18
CA THR A 372 -12.31 13.20 2.52
C THR A 372 -12.57 13.99 1.24
N LEU A 373 -13.53 13.56 0.42
CA LEU A 373 -13.92 14.29 -0.80
C LEU A 373 -14.54 15.65 -0.50
N ARG A 374 -15.32 15.77 0.59
CA ARG A 374 -15.90 17.04 1.01
C ARG A 374 -14.88 17.99 1.60
N ILE A 375 -14.01 17.49 2.51
CA ILE A 375 -13.03 18.33 3.21
C ILE A 375 -12.01 18.95 2.26
N ARG A 376 -11.61 18.24 1.19
CA ARG A 376 -10.74 18.78 0.15
C ARG A 376 -11.26 20.06 -0.49
N LYS A 377 -12.57 20.22 -0.62
CA LYS A 377 -13.22 21.41 -1.18
C LYS A 377 -13.36 22.54 -0.17
N LEU A 378 -13.22 22.26 1.14
CA LEU A 378 -13.32 23.24 2.22
C LEU A 378 -11.98 24.00 2.38
N PRO A 379 -11.99 25.18 3.04
CA PRO A 379 -10.77 25.97 3.29
C PRO A 379 -9.67 25.16 4.00
N ILE A 380 -10.04 24.27 4.93
CA ILE A 380 -9.12 23.43 5.69
C ILE A 380 -8.38 22.46 4.76
N GLY A 381 -9.07 21.77 3.87
CA GLY A 381 -8.44 20.84 2.93
C GLY A 381 -7.54 21.54 1.93
N ARG A 382 -7.94 22.73 1.46
CA ARG A 382 -7.07 23.57 0.61
C ARG A 382 -5.84 24.07 1.34
N ALA A 383 -5.95 24.37 2.64
CA ALA A 383 -4.81 24.73 3.47
C ALA A 383 -3.82 23.56 3.63
N TRP A 384 -4.32 22.30 3.71
CA TRP A 384 -3.46 21.12 3.73
C TRP A 384 -2.69 20.95 2.42
N GLU A 385 -3.38 21.05 1.27
CA GLU A 385 -2.76 20.96 -0.05
C GLU A 385 -1.71 22.07 -0.26
N ALA A 386 -2.01 23.30 0.13
CA ALA A 386 -1.07 24.42 0.06
C ALA A 386 0.16 24.21 0.95
N LEU A 387 -0.04 23.75 2.19
CA LEU A 387 1.03 23.49 3.14
C LEU A 387 1.99 22.40 2.68
N ARG A 388 1.46 21.40 1.95
CA ARG A 388 2.24 20.33 1.37
C ARG A 388 3.16 20.83 0.25
N GLU A 389 2.71 21.80 -0.55
CA GLU A 389 3.50 22.35 -1.66
C GLU A 389 4.63 23.23 -1.12
N ASP A 390 4.33 24.22 -0.26
CA ASP A 390 5.35 25.08 0.35
C ASP A 390 4.90 25.65 1.71
N GLU A 391 5.52 25.14 2.79
CA GLU A 391 5.25 25.61 4.15
C GLU A 391 5.68 27.05 4.38
N ILE A 392 6.77 27.51 3.73
CA ILE A 392 7.32 28.86 3.93
C ILE A 392 6.39 29.87 3.28
N ALA A 393 5.94 29.61 2.05
CA ALA A 393 4.98 30.44 1.36
C ALA A 393 3.65 30.56 2.13
N CYS A 394 3.12 29.45 2.64
CA CYS A 394 1.92 29.45 3.46
C CYS A 394 2.06 30.32 4.72
N ARG A 395 3.21 30.23 5.39
CA ARG A 395 3.51 31.05 6.58
C ARG A 395 3.58 32.55 6.22
N SER A 396 4.15 32.88 5.09
CA SER A 396 4.25 34.28 4.61
C SER A 396 2.87 34.88 4.29
N LEU A 397 1.90 34.02 3.90
CA LEU A 397 0.50 34.41 3.67
C LEU A 397 -0.35 34.43 4.95
N GLY A 398 0.25 34.27 6.13
CA GLY A 398 -0.43 34.34 7.43
C GLY A 398 -1.10 33.04 7.88
N MET A 399 -0.94 31.93 7.16
CA MET A 399 -1.44 30.63 7.61
C MET A 399 -0.61 30.12 8.77
N ASN A 400 -1.27 29.51 9.78
CA ASN A 400 -0.58 28.85 10.89
C ASN A 400 -0.30 27.38 10.53
N PRO A 401 0.95 27.01 10.15
CA PRO A 401 1.27 25.66 9.70
C PRO A 401 1.02 24.60 10.77
N ARG A 402 1.29 24.94 12.05
CA ARG A 402 1.14 24.02 13.16
C ARG A 402 -0.30 23.56 13.34
N ASN A 403 -1.24 24.51 13.39
CA ASN A 403 -2.65 24.19 13.58
C ASN A 403 -3.20 23.43 12.36
N THR A 404 -2.77 23.82 11.16
CA THR A 404 -3.17 23.15 9.92
C THR A 404 -2.68 21.70 9.86
N LYS A 405 -1.43 21.43 10.23
CA LYS A 405 -0.88 20.08 10.35
C LYS A 405 -1.63 19.27 11.41
N LEU A 406 -1.88 19.87 12.57
CA LEU A 406 -2.53 19.23 13.70
C LEU A 406 -3.95 18.78 13.35
N THR A 407 -4.72 19.60 12.60
CA THR A 407 -6.06 19.20 12.14
C THR A 407 -6.03 18.01 11.20
N ALA A 408 -5.07 17.95 10.26
CA ALA A 408 -4.92 16.81 9.36
C ALA A 408 -4.58 15.53 10.15
N PHE A 409 -3.67 15.64 11.09
CA PHE A 409 -3.19 14.55 11.92
C PHE A 409 -4.31 13.99 12.83
N SER A 410 -5.06 14.88 13.49
CA SER A 410 -6.19 14.53 14.34
C SER A 410 -7.32 13.84 13.56
N ILE A 411 -7.67 14.35 12.39
CA ILE A 411 -8.73 13.77 11.56
C ILE A 411 -8.29 12.42 10.97
N GLY A 412 -7.04 12.30 10.52
CA GLY A 412 -6.48 11.02 10.09
C GLY A 412 -6.51 9.98 11.19
N ALA A 413 -6.09 10.36 12.41
CA ALA A 413 -6.13 9.53 13.61
C ALA A 413 -7.56 9.07 13.96
N MET A 414 -8.55 9.97 13.84
CA MET A 414 -9.96 9.64 14.08
C MET A 414 -10.44 8.49 13.21
N PHE A 415 -10.11 8.50 11.92
CA PHE A 415 -10.47 7.41 11.02
C PHE A 415 -9.71 6.12 11.32
N GLY A 416 -8.45 6.22 11.76
CA GLY A 416 -7.72 5.10 12.33
C GLY A 416 -8.44 4.48 13.53
N GLY A 417 -8.96 5.33 14.42
CA GLY A 417 -9.74 4.89 15.58
C GLY A 417 -11.05 4.18 15.23
N PHE A 418 -11.77 4.66 14.23
CA PHE A 418 -12.99 3.96 13.76
C PHE A 418 -12.67 2.58 13.18
N ALA A 419 -11.60 2.46 12.40
CA ALA A 419 -11.15 1.17 11.90
C ALA A 419 -10.74 0.24 13.03
N GLY A 420 -10.07 0.77 14.07
CA GLY A 420 -9.68 0.04 15.28
C GLY A 420 -10.87 -0.53 16.05
N SER A 421 -11.92 0.27 16.23
CA SER A 421 -13.16 -0.19 16.87
C SER A 421 -13.81 -1.33 16.09
N PHE A 422 -13.84 -1.21 14.77
CA PHE A 422 -14.37 -2.26 13.91
C PHE A 422 -13.53 -3.54 13.99
N PHE A 423 -12.21 -3.42 14.01
CA PHE A 423 -11.30 -4.55 14.15
C PHE A 423 -11.53 -5.30 15.47
N ALA A 424 -11.60 -4.56 16.59
CA ALA A 424 -11.82 -5.13 17.91
C ALA A 424 -13.14 -5.91 17.97
N THR A 425 -14.21 -5.34 17.45
CA THR A 425 -15.53 -5.98 17.47
C THR A 425 -15.64 -7.18 16.52
N ARG A 426 -14.91 -7.15 15.38
CA ARG A 426 -14.85 -8.29 14.44
C ARG A 426 -14.11 -9.48 15.04
N GLN A 427 -12.93 -9.22 15.62
CA GLN A 427 -12.10 -10.27 16.22
C GLN A 427 -12.72 -10.81 17.51
N GLY A 428 -13.37 -9.95 18.33
CA GLY A 428 -13.84 -10.29 19.66
C GLY A 428 -12.71 -10.45 20.69
N PHE A 429 -11.48 -10.24 20.25
CA PHE A 429 -10.23 -10.30 21.04
C PHE A 429 -9.22 -9.33 20.44
N ILE A 430 -8.49 -8.60 21.30
CA ILE A 430 -7.38 -7.74 20.88
C ILE A 430 -6.20 -7.94 21.82
N SER A 431 -5.00 -7.92 21.25
CA SER A 431 -3.74 -7.91 22.00
C SER A 431 -2.81 -6.82 21.44
N PRO A 432 -1.85 -6.30 22.24
CA PRO A 432 -0.89 -5.31 21.76
C PRO A 432 -0.02 -5.80 20.59
N GLU A 433 0.14 -7.12 20.46
CA GLU A 433 0.88 -7.74 19.37
C GLU A 433 0.23 -7.57 17.99
N SER A 434 -1.08 -7.30 17.95
CA SER A 434 -1.79 -6.98 16.71
C SER A 434 -1.45 -5.60 16.15
N PHE A 435 -0.78 -4.74 16.92
CA PHE A 435 -0.51 -3.35 16.57
C PHE A 435 0.99 -3.05 16.45
N THR A 436 1.69 -3.85 15.66
CA THR A 436 3.12 -3.71 15.40
C THR A 436 3.41 -2.66 14.33
N PHE A 437 4.66 -2.18 14.27
CA PHE A 437 5.14 -1.31 13.20
C PHE A 437 4.87 -1.87 11.79
N VAL A 438 4.93 -3.20 11.64
CA VAL A 438 4.68 -3.86 10.35
C VAL A 438 3.31 -3.47 9.79
N GLU A 439 2.30 -3.36 10.64
CA GLU A 439 0.95 -2.93 10.22
C GLU A 439 0.94 -1.48 9.71
N SER A 440 1.67 -0.55 10.39
CA SER A 440 1.85 0.82 9.88
C SER A 440 2.53 0.84 8.53
N ALA A 441 3.59 0.03 8.35
CA ALA A 441 4.31 -0.08 7.09
C ALA A 441 3.42 -0.61 5.96
N VAL A 442 2.57 -1.59 6.25
CA VAL A 442 1.58 -2.14 5.29
C VAL A 442 0.57 -1.07 4.88
N ILE A 443 -0.02 -0.34 5.84
CA ILE A 443 -0.98 0.72 5.55
C ILE A 443 -0.33 1.84 4.72
N LEU A 444 0.90 2.24 5.08
CA LEU A 444 1.64 3.24 4.32
C LEU A 444 1.93 2.75 2.89
N ALA A 445 2.30 1.50 2.73
CA ALA A 445 2.57 0.95 1.41
C ALA A 445 1.32 0.90 0.53
N VAL A 446 0.15 0.61 1.09
CA VAL A 446 -1.13 0.72 0.36
C VAL A 446 -1.33 2.15 -0.15
N VAL A 447 -1.01 3.18 0.65
CA VAL A 447 -1.14 4.59 0.26
C VAL A 447 -0.10 4.98 -0.79
N VAL A 448 1.16 4.57 -0.61
CA VAL A 448 2.27 4.87 -1.54
C VAL A 448 2.02 4.20 -2.89
N LEU A 449 1.67 2.91 -2.88
CA LEU A 449 1.36 2.13 -4.07
C LEU A 449 0.14 2.71 -4.81
N GLY A 450 -0.91 3.04 -4.07
CA GLY A 450 -2.13 3.64 -4.62
C GLY A 450 -1.89 5.00 -5.24
N GLY A 451 -0.92 5.74 -4.70
CA GLY A 451 -0.56 7.11 -5.07
C GLY A 451 -1.14 8.14 -4.10
N PHE A 452 -0.28 9.03 -3.65
CA PHE A 452 -0.61 10.06 -2.67
C PHE A 452 -1.78 10.95 -3.11
N GLY A 453 -2.84 11.01 -2.32
CA GLY A 453 -4.06 11.78 -2.59
C GLY A 453 -5.08 11.07 -3.48
N SER A 454 -4.78 9.88 -4.04
CA SER A 454 -5.70 9.11 -4.86
C SER A 454 -6.58 8.20 -4.02
N GLN A 455 -7.92 8.38 -4.08
CA GLN A 455 -8.86 7.52 -3.36
C GLN A 455 -9.02 6.15 -4.04
N ILE A 456 -9.14 6.15 -5.37
CA ILE A 456 -9.30 4.91 -6.15
C ILE A 456 -7.99 4.11 -6.16
N GLY A 457 -6.84 4.80 -6.20
CA GLY A 457 -5.55 4.15 -6.13
C GLY A 457 -5.37 3.34 -4.84
N VAL A 458 -5.77 3.88 -3.69
CA VAL A 458 -5.72 3.19 -2.40
C VAL A 458 -6.57 1.91 -2.42
N VAL A 459 -7.79 1.95 -3.01
CA VAL A 459 -8.64 0.75 -3.15
C VAL A 459 -7.94 -0.33 -3.97
N LEU A 460 -7.40 0.03 -5.14
CA LEU A 460 -6.70 -0.93 -6.00
C LEU A 460 -5.44 -1.49 -5.32
N ALA A 461 -4.68 -0.64 -4.63
CA ALA A 461 -3.51 -1.05 -3.88
C ALA A 461 -3.86 -2.01 -2.74
N ALA A 462 -4.94 -1.76 -1.99
CA ALA A 462 -5.42 -2.66 -0.94
C ALA A 462 -5.86 -4.02 -1.50
N ILE A 463 -6.56 -4.05 -2.64
CA ILE A 463 -6.93 -5.31 -3.30
C ILE A 463 -5.67 -6.10 -3.70
N ILE A 464 -4.66 -5.44 -4.26
CA ILE A 464 -3.43 -6.09 -4.73
C ILE A 464 -2.56 -6.54 -3.54
N LEU A 465 -2.32 -5.66 -2.54
CA LEU A 465 -1.38 -5.95 -1.46
C LEU A 465 -1.96 -6.83 -0.36
N ILE A 466 -3.26 -6.71 -0.09
CA ILE A 466 -3.92 -7.44 0.99
C ILE A 466 -4.79 -8.56 0.44
N GLY A 467 -5.61 -8.28 -0.57
CA GLY A 467 -6.56 -9.25 -1.11
C GLY A 467 -5.88 -10.40 -1.83
N LEU A 468 -4.92 -10.11 -2.69
CA LEU A 468 -4.29 -11.12 -3.54
C LEU A 468 -3.48 -12.16 -2.76
N PRO A 469 -2.60 -11.81 -1.79
CA PRO A 469 -1.88 -12.79 -0.99
C PRO A 469 -2.80 -13.62 -0.08
N GLU A 470 -3.88 -13.03 0.42
CA GLU A 470 -4.84 -13.75 1.25
C GLU A 470 -5.71 -14.73 0.41
N PHE A 471 -5.95 -14.39 -0.85
CA PHE A 471 -6.63 -15.27 -1.79
C PHE A 471 -5.74 -16.48 -2.13
N PHE A 472 -4.45 -16.26 -2.39
CA PHE A 472 -3.46 -17.30 -2.69
C PHE A 472 -2.69 -17.69 -1.43
N ARG A 473 -3.23 -18.60 -0.61
CA ARG A 473 -2.62 -19.06 0.64
C ARG A 473 -1.22 -19.64 0.48
N GLU A 474 -0.94 -20.27 -0.62
CA GLU A 474 0.38 -20.83 -0.94
C GLU A 474 1.48 -19.75 -1.04
N LEU A 475 1.09 -18.52 -1.38
CA LEU A 475 1.99 -17.37 -1.42
C LEU A 475 2.14 -16.63 -0.09
N GLN A 476 1.45 -17.08 0.97
CA GLN A 476 1.40 -16.36 2.25
C GLN A 476 2.79 -16.27 2.91
N GLN A 477 3.61 -17.31 2.81
CA GLN A 477 4.98 -17.31 3.32
C GLN A 477 5.88 -16.28 2.61
N TYR A 478 5.58 -15.96 1.33
CA TYR A 478 6.32 -14.97 0.53
C TYR A 478 5.69 -13.58 0.55
N ARG A 479 4.63 -13.38 1.36
CA ARG A 479 3.87 -12.12 1.40
C ARG A 479 4.76 -10.91 1.61
N MET A 480 5.68 -10.96 2.57
CA MET A 480 6.59 -9.85 2.87
C MET A 480 7.58 -9.58 1.75
N LEU A 481 8.08 -10.63 1.11
CA LEU A 481 8.99 -10.51 -0.04
C LEU A 481 8.27 -9.91 -1.25
N ALA A 482 7.08 -10.42 -1.59
CA ALA A 482 6.26 -9.89 -2.68
C ALA A 482 5.88 -8.42 -2.43
N PHE A 483 5.55 -8.08 -1.19
CA PHE A 483 5.25 -6.74 -0.74
C PHE A 483 6.44 -5.79 -0.92
N GLY A 484 7.63 -6.16 -0.42
CA GLY A 484 8.85 -5.37 -0.58
C GLY A 484 9.24 -5.21 -2.04
N ALA A 485 9.17 -6.29 -2.83
CA ALA A 485 9.45 -6.26 -4.26
C ALA A 485 8.48 -5.36 -5.03
N ALA A 486 7.18 -5.44 -4.75
CA ALA A 486 6.17 -4.59 -5.38
C ALA A 486 6.42 -3.10 -5.07
N MET A 487 6.74 -2.76 -3.81
CA MET A 487 7.09 -1.41 -3.40
C MET A 487 8.29 -0.86 -4.16
N VAL A 488 9.39 -1.62 -4.20
CA VAL A 488 10.62 -1.22 -4.90
C VAL A 488 10.37 -1.06 -6.40
N LEU A 489 9.69 -2.00 -7.03
CA LEU A 489 9.38 -1.95 -8.47
C LEU A 489 8.54 -0.71 -8.82
N ILE A 490 7.50 -0.41 -8.02
CA ILE A 490 6.64 0.74 -8.30
C ILE A 490 7.37 2.05 -8.05
N MET A 491 8.17 2.15 -6.99
CA MET A 491 8.98 3.35 -6.76
C MET A 491 10.00 3.61 -7.88
N ILE A 492 10.56 2.54 -8.48
CA ILE A 492 11.48 2.67 -9.62
C ILE A 492 10.75 3.07 -10.90
N TRP A 493 9.59 2.45 -11.18
CA TRP A 493 8.90 2.62 -12.46
C TRP A 493 7.92 3.78 -12.46
N ARG A 494 7.24 4.00 -11.35
CA ARG A 494 6.21 5.02 -11.23
C ARG A 494 6.15 5.61 -9.81
N PRO A 495 7.12 6.48 -9.45
CA PRO A 495 7.24 7.05 -8.10
C PRO A 495 5.99 7.83 -7.66
N SER A 496 5.12 8.19 -8.60
CA SER A 496 3.84 8.82 -8.30
C SER A 496 2.71 7.86 -7.89
N GLY A 497 2.95 6.52 -7.89
CA GLY A 497 1.95 5.49 -7.60
C GLY A 497 1.12 5.05 -8.81
N LEU A 498 0.20 4.07 -8.61
CA LEU A 498 -0.61 3.44 -9.68
C LEU A 498 -1.52 4.44 -10.38
N LEU A 499 -2.23 5.27 -9.63
CA LEU A 499 -3.22 6.22 -10.11
C LEU A 499 -3.00 7.64 -9.57
N ALA A 500 -1.75 8.06 -9.40
CA ALA A 500 -1.47 9.41 -8.96
C ALA A 500 -1.83 10.41 -10.05
N HIS A 501 -2.97 11.03 -9.89
CA HIS A 501 -3.33 12.22 -10.67
C HIS A 501 -3.56 13.36 -9.68
N ARG A 502 -2.54 14.20 -9.55
CA ARG A 502 -2.63 15.42 -8.76
C ARG A 502 -3.31 16.49 -9.60
N GLU A 503 -4.62 16.56 -9.53
CA GLU A 503 -5.29 17.78 -9.96
C GLU A 503 -5.35 18.74 -8.77
N PRO A 504 -4.76 19.92 -8.87
CA PRO A 504 -4.97 20.95 -7.85
C PRO A 504 -6.45 21.29 -7.79
N THR A 505 -6.98 21.47 -6.58
CA THR A 505 -8.40 21.78 -6.36
C THR A 505 -8.80 23.11 -7.04
N ILE A 506 -7.84 23.98 -7.26
CA ILE A 506 -8.00 25.26 -7.99
C ILE A 506 -6.99 25.28 -9.14
N ARG A 507 -7.47 25.36 -10.36
CA ARG A 507 -6.64 25.61 -11.54
C ARG A 507 -6.60 27.12 -11.79
N LEU A 508 -5.41 27.68 -11.74
CA LEU A 508 -5.18 29.05 -12.23
C LEU A 508 -5.11 29.02 -13.75
N TRP A 509 -5.97 29.76 -14.40
CA TRP A 509 -5.94 29.93 -15.84
C TRP A 509 -4.66 30.71 -16.21
N ARG A 510 -3.86 30.15 -17.11
CA ARG A 510 -2.81 30.91 -17.77
C ARG A 510 -3.41 31.62 -18.97
N GLU A 511 -3.23 32.92 -19.09
CA GLU A 511 -3.65 33.74 -20.23
C GLU A 511 -3.13 33.25 -21.62
N ARG A 512 -2.22 32.25 -21.61
CA ARG A 512 -1.69 31.64 -22.85
C ARG A 512 -2.61 30.61 -23.50
N ASP A 513 -3.65 30.14 -22.85
CA ASP A 513 -4.49 29.06 -23.36
C ASP A 513 -5.89 29.55 -23.81
N GLY A 514 -5.97 30.79 -24.34
CA GLY A 514 -7.16 31.28 -25.01
C GLY A 514 -8.46 31.18 -24.22
N GLY A 515 -8.66 32.07 -23.26
CA GLY A 515 -9.94 32.37 -22.61
C GLY A 515 -10.60 31.29 -21.73
N PRO A 516 -11.51 31.68 -20.83
CA PRO A 516 -12.29 30.74 -20.06
C PRO A 516 -13.21 29.94 -20.99
N PRO A 517 -13.51 28.64 -20.68
CA PRO A 517 -14.42 27.86 -21.51
C PRO A 517 -15.79 28.50 -21.55
N GLU A 518 -16.42 28.43 -22.70
CA GLU A 518 -17.72 28.98 -23.10
C GLU A 518 -18.87 28.84 -22.04
N LYS A 519 -18.73 27.92 -21.09
CA LYS A 519 -19.70 27.72 -19.99
C LYS A 519 -19.68 28.77 -18.90
N THR A 520 -18.61 29.60 -18.81
CA THR A 520 -18.55 30.67 -17.80
C THR A 520 -19.15 31.98 -18.34
N GLN A 521 -19.11 32.18 -19.64
CA GLN A 521 -19.75 33.34 -20.28
C GLN A 521 -21.28 33.26 -20.24
N ALA A 522 -21.84 32.05 -20.38
CA ALA A 522 -23.30 31.84 -20.27
C ALA A 522 -23.88 32.06 -18.85
N ALA A 523 -23.05 32.04 -17.82
CA ALA A 523 -23.47 32.30 -16.44
C ALA A 523 -23.37 33.80 -16.07
N GLU A 524 -22.53 34.59 -16.75
CA GLU A 524 -22.44 36.03 -16.55
C GLU A 524 -23.46 36.82 -17.40
N GLU A 525 -23.91 36.27 -18.55
CA GLU A 525 -24.99 36.86 -19.34
C GLU A 525 -26.39 36.61 -18.78
N SER A 526 -26.52 35.69 -17.75
CA SER A 526 -27.78 35.39 -17.09
C SER A 526 -27.92 36.00 -15.68
N ALA A 527 -26.95 36.82 -15.25
CA ALA A 527 -26.97 37.60 -14.01
C ALA A 527 -27.07 39.10 -14.34
#